data_9cb40291dbf32f9c777d417591d65ecf
#
_entry.id   9cb40291dbf32f9c777d417591d65ecf
#
_cell.length_a   1.000
_cell.length_b   1.000
_cell.length_c   1.000
_cell.angle_alpha   90.00
_cell.angle_beta   90.00
_cell.angle_gamma   90.00
#
_symmetry.space_group_name_H-M   'P 1'
#
loop_
_entity.id
_entity.type
_entity.pdbx_description
1 polymer ?
#
loop_
_entity_poly.entity_id
_entity_poly.type
_entity_poly.pdbx_seq_one_letter_code
_entity_poly.pdbx_strand_id
1 'polypeptide(L)'
;NKPKKRIVSDDKLIEVARRKPTSIERLRESRGFHRKFVERNGKIIVKLVAEGLEVAKEDCPKRVNREGRDPELSLALDLLDTFLKTRAKELDMSPAYLASRGDLYNLVKSRADGKDAPSDLRILRGWRRDLVGEDLLGLLAGKYRLSLDPSGMGVVIHQVEDAG
;
A
#
# COMPACT_ATOMS: atom_id res chain seq x y z
N ASN A 1 24.19 13.36 12.51
CA ASN A 1 22.98 12.87 11.88
C ASN A 1 23.34 12.08 10.61
N LYS A 2 23.35 10.73 10.68
CA LYS A 2 23.68 9.86 9.54
C LYS A 2 22.39 9.30 8.95
N PRO A 3 22.23 9.23 7.61
CA PRO A 3 21.04 8.64 6.99
C PRO A 3 20.85 7.19 7.46
N LYS A 4 19.59 6.79 7.71
CA LYS A 4 19.23 5.44 8.21
C LYS A 4 19.88 4.31 7.41
N LYS A 5 19.90 4.41 6.07
CA LYS A 5 20.53 3.43 5.16
C LYS A 5 22.03 3.24 5.34
N ARG A 6 22.74 4.23 5.96
CA ARG A 6 24.16 4.11 6.27
C ARG A 6 24.45 3.30 7.55
N ILE A 7 23.44 3.09 8.39
CA ILE A 7 23.57 2.33 9.63
C ILE A 7 23.25 0.87 9.35
N VAL A 8 22.05 0.57 8.89
CA VAL A 8 21.60 -0.78 8.50
C VAL A 8 20.67 -0.63 7.30
N SER A 9 20.84 -1.46 6.28
CA SER A 9 19.88 -1.51 5.14
C SER A 9 18.60 -2.26 5.54
N ASP A 10 17.50 -1.95 4.87
CA ASP A 10 16.20 -2.58 5.13
C ASP A 10 16.26 -4.11 4.95
N ASP A 11 17.02 -4.60 3.96
CA ASP A 11 17.21 -6.04 3.74
C ASP A 11 17.80 -6.75 4.93
N LYS A 12 18.78 -6.10 5.61
CA LYS A 12 19.39 -6.64 6.83
C LYS A 12 18.44 -6.64 8.02
N LEU A 13 17.61 -5.60 8.14
CA LEU A 13 16.57 -5.55 9.17
C LEU A 13 15.53 -6.65 8.95
N ILE A 14 15.12 -6.88 7.69
CA ILE A 14 14.20 -7.97 7.33
C ILE A 14 14.83 -9.34 7.66
N GLU A 15 16.12 -9.54 7.39
CA GLU A 15 16.83 -10.78 7.71
C GLU A 15 16.88 -11.02 9.22
N VAL A 16 17.19 -10.00 10.03
CA VAL A 16 17.13 -10.08 11.50
C VAL A 16 15.72 -10.43 11.99
N ALA A 17 14.71 -9.76 11.45
CA ALA A 17 13.32 -10.00 11.82
C ALA A 17 12.84 -11.42 11.46
N ARG A 18 13.35 -11.99 10.36
CA ARG A 18 13.04 -13.37 9.95
C ARG A 18 13.76 -14.39 10.83
N ARG A 19 15.06 -14.22 11.06
CA ARG A 19 15.88 -15.17 11.80
C ARG A 19 15.75 -15.07 13.30
N LYS A 20 15.34 -13.91 13.81
CA LYS A 20 15.15 -13.62 15.24
C LYS A 20 16.34 -14.10 16.09
N PRO A 21 17.57 -13.62 15.82
CA PRO A 21 18.75 -14.08 16.52
C PRO A 21 18.69 -13.70 18.00
N THR A 22 18.76 -14.70 18.88
CA THR A 22 18.71 -14.52 20.34
C THR A 22 20.11 -14.45 20.96
N SER A 23 21.17 -14.59 20.16
CA SER A 23 22.56 -14.45 20.62
C SER A 23 23.43 -13.75 19.56
N ILE A 24 24.59 -13.25 19.98
CA ILE A 24 25.55 -12.61 19.09
C ILE A 24 26.12 -13.62 18.07
N GLU A 25 26.28 -14.87 18.46
CA GLU A 25 26.77 -15.96 17.62
C GLU A 25 25.78 -16.20 16.46
N ARG A 26 24.48 -16.34 16.76
CA ARG A 26 23.42 -16.48 15.75
C ARG A 26 23.30 -15.25 14.85
N LEU A 27 23.55 -14.05 15.39
CA LEU A 27 23.58 -12.84 14.58
C LEU A 27 24.77 -12.83 13.60
N ARG A 28 25.92 -13.38 13.99
CA ARG A 28 27.11 -13.51 13.12
C ARG A 28 26.87 -14.46 11.95
N GLU A 29 26.07 -15.50 12.14
CA GLU A 29 25.68 -16.46 11.10
C GLU A 29 24.72 -15.83 10.05
N SER A 30 24.13 -14.70 10.37
CA SER A 30 23.24 -13.99 9.45
C SER A 30 24.03 -13.31 8.35
N ARG A 31 23.69 -13.60 7.08
CA ARG A 31 24.38 -13.03 5.92
C ARG A 31 24.30 -11.50 5.90
N GLY A 32 25.41 -10.89 5.54
CA GLY A 32 25.46 -9.43 5.29
C GLY A 32 25.87 -8.58 6.51
N PHE A 33 26.13 -9.16 7.66
CA PHE A 33 26.69 -8.43 8.80
C PHE A 33 28.21 -8.60 8.90
N HIS A 34 28.92 -7.50 8.70
CA HIS A 34 30.38 -7.50 8.90
C HIS A 34 30.73 -7.64 10.39
N ARG A 35 31.80 -8.38 10.69
CA ARG A 35 32.27 -8.60 12.04
C ARG A 35 32.32 -7.34 12.90
N LYS A 36 32.90 -6.25 12.39
CA LYS A 36 32.98 -4.94 13.08
C LYS A 36 31.61 -4.34 13.41
N PHE A 37 30.60 -4.58 12.56
CA PHE A 37 29.24 -4.11 12.81
C PHE A 37 28.61 -4.90 13.96
N VAL A 38 28.75 -6.22 13.97
CA VAL A 38 28.22 -7.09 15.04
C VAL A 38 28.88 -6.79 16.37
N GLU A 39 30.21 -6.59 16.38
CA GLU A 39 30.94 -6.20 17.59
C GLU A 39 30.44 -4.90 18.20
N ARG A 40 30.09 -3.92 17.36
CA ARG A 40 29.60 -2.60 17.82
C ARG A 40 28.11 -2.61 18.19
N ASN A 41 27.26 -3.31 17.44
CA ASN A 41 25.81 -3.19 17.53
C ASN A 41 25.11 -4.49 17.92
N GLY A 42 25.82 -5.61 17.99
CA GLY A 42 25.21 -6.93 18.18
C GLY A 42 24.42 -7.05 19.47
N LYS A 43 24.92 -6.53 20.58
CA LYS A 43 24.21 -6.53 21.87
C LYS A 43 22.86 -5.78 21.80
N ILE A 44 22.84 -4.63 21.13
CA ILE A 44 21.63 -3.82 20.96
C ILE A 44 20.62 -4.56 20.07
N ILE A 45 21.07 -5.15 18.97
CA ILE A 45 20.20 -5.90 18.06
C ILE A 45 19.57 -7.09 18.76
N VAL A 46 20.35 -7.90 19.47
CA VAL A 46 19.84 -9.06 20.21
C VAL A 46 18.84 -8.64 21.29
N LYS A 47 19.11 -7.54 22.01
CA LYS A 47 18.18 -6.99 22.99
C LYS A 47 16.86 -6.56 22.35
N LEU A 48 16.90 -5.81 21.25
CA LEU A 48 15.71 -5.39 20.51
C LEU A 48 14.90 -6.56 19.93
N VAL A 49 15.59 -7.64 19.52
CA VAL A 49 14.91 -8.87 19.08
C VAL A 49 14.19 -9.53 20.24
N ALA A 50 14.83 -9.62 21.42
CA ALA A 50 14.20 -10.18 22.61
C ALA A 50 12.97 -9.37 23.03
N GLU A 51 13.09 -8.05 23.12
CA GLU A 51 11.97 -7.14 23.40
C GLU A 51 10.82 -7.31 22.38
N GLY A 52 11.17 -7.41 21.09
CA GLY A 52 10.17 -7.61 20.02
C GLY A 52 9.48 -8.98 20.07
N LEU A 53 10.11 -10.00 20.66
CA LEU A 53 9.50 -11.33 20.86
C LEU A 53 8.51 -11.36 22.03
N GLU A 54 8.66 -10.44 22.99
CA GLU A 54 7.76 -10.30 24.13
C GLU A 54 6.48 -9.51 23.80
N VAL A 55 6.45 -8.80 22.64
CA VAL A 55 5.26 -8.06 22.22
C VAL A 55 4.10 -9.02 21.95
N ALA A 56 2.96 -8.78 22.62
CA ALA A 56 1.76 -9.57 22.43
C ALA A 56 1.28 -9.50 20.96
N LYS A 57 0.67 -10.56 20.46
CA LYS A 57 0.20 -10.62 19.05
C LYS A 57 -0.82 -9.53 18.73
N GLU A 58 -1.60 -9.14 19.73
CA GLU A 58 -2.63 -8.10 19.63
C GLU A 58 -2.02 -6.71 19.38
N ASP A 59 -0.83 -6.47 19.93
CA ASP A 59 -0.09 -5.22 19.80
C ASP A 59 0.81 -5.19 18.56
N CYS A 60 0.97 -6.33 17.89
CA CYS A 60 1.72 -6.39 16.66
C CYS A 60 0.95 -5.72 15.51
N PRO A 61 1.64 -4.96 14.61
CA PRO A 61 1.01 -4.44 13.41
C PRO A 61 0.33 -5.56 12.63
N LYS A 62 -0.95 -5.41 12.34
CA LYS A 62 -1.68 -6.38 11.51
C LYS A 62 -0.99 -6.46 10.16
N ARG A 63 -0.65 -7.66 9.71
CA ARG A 63 -0.19 -7.87 8.35
C ARG A 63 -1.25 -7.33 7.41
N VAL A 64 -0.86 -6.39 6.56
CA VAL A 64 -1.68 -6.08 5.39
C VAL A 64 -1.70 -7.36 4.57
N ASN A 65 -2.84 -8.04 4.62
CA ASN A 65 -3.01 -9.30 3.94
C ASN A 65 -2.93 -9.02 2.44
N ARG A 66 -1.82 -9.42 1.81
CA ARG A 66 -1.71 -9.47 0.36
C ARG A 66 -2.32 -10.78 -0.17
N GLU A 67 -3.24 -11.35 0.63
CA GLU A 67 -3.90 -12.59 0.31
C GLU A 67 -4.80 -12.43 -0.90
N GLY A 68 -4.62 -13.40 -1.77
CA GLY A 68 -5.55 -13.79 -2.79
C GLY A 68 -5.86 -12.65 -3.76
N ARG A 69 -5.16 -12.59 -4.87
CA ARG A 69 -5.69 -11.91 -6.05
C ARG A 69 -6.98 -12.64 -6.43
N ASP A 70 -8.08 -12.21 -5.83
CA ASP A 70 -9.38 -12.52 -6.37
C ASP A 70 -9.37 -11.94 -7.80
N PRO A 71 -9.49 -12.76 -8.83
CA PRO A 71 -9.42 -12.29 -10.21
C PRO A 71 -10.47 -11.21 -10.50
N GLU A 72 -11.67 -11.31 -9.92
CA GLU A 72 -12.73 -10.32 -10.10
C GLU A 72 -12.38 -9.00 -9.42
N LEU A 73 -11.86 -9.03 -8.19
CA LEU A 73 -11.36 -7.82 -7.53
C LEU A 73 -10.17 -7.21 -8.27
N SER A 74 -9.33 -8.04 -8.90
CA SER A 74 -8.20 -7.54 -9.69
C SER A 74 -8.65 -6.72 -10.89
N LEU A 75 -9.66 -7.16 -11.63
CA LEU A 75 -10.19 -6.43 -12.77
C LEU A 75 -10.84 -5.10 -12.36
N ALA A 76 -11.64 -5.13 -11.29
CA ALA A 76 -12.25 -3.91 -10.75
C ALA A 76 -11.15 -2.92 -10.27
N LEU A 77 -10.11 -3.43 -9.62
CA LEU A 77 -8.97 -2.63 -9.18
C LEU A 77 -8.22 -1.99 -10.35
N ASP A 78 -8.02 -2.72 -11.43
CA ASP A 78 -7.34 -2.21 -12.63
C ASP A 78 -8.20 -1.15 -13.34
N LEU A 79 -9.52 -1.28 -13.31
CA LEU A 79 -10.44 -0.26 -13.82
C LEU A 79 -10.35 1.03 -12.99
N LEU A 80 -10.36 0.94 -11.65
CA LEU A 80 -10.20 2.09 -10.77
C LEU A 80 -8.83 2.76 -10.95
N ASP A 81 -7.77 1.97 -11.12
CA ASP A 81 -6.42 2.48 -11.35
C ASP A 81 -6.33 3.24 -12.69
N THR A 82 -7.00 2.73 -13.72
CA THR A 82 -7.10 3.41 -15.02
C THR A 82 -7.85 4.72 -14.91
N PHE A 83 -8.99 4.74 -14.22
CA PHE A 83 -9.76 5.94 -13.93
C PHE A 83 -8.91 6.98 -13.18
N LEU A 84 -8.25 6.55 -12.08
CA LEU A 84 -7.38 7.42 -11.29
C LEU A 84 -6.26 8.05 -12.14
N LYS A 85 -5.61 7.25 -12.98
CA LYS A 85 -4.55 7.74 -13.88
C LYS A 85 -5.06 8.75 -14.90
N THR A 86 -6.26 8.52 -15.44
CA THR A 86 -6.90 9.46 -16.37
C THR A 86 -7.20 10.79 -15.67
N ARG A 87 -7.81 10.75 -14.49
CA ARG A 87 -8.07 11.96 -13.69
C ARG A 87 -6.79 12.67 -13.26
N ALA A 88 -5.78 11.92 -12.87
CA ALA A 88 -4.47 12.48 -12.51
C ALA A 88 -3.83 13.24 -13.69
N LYS A 89 -3.96 12.73 -14.91
CA LYS A 89 -3.50 13.39 -16.13
C LYS A 89 -4.27 14.69 -16.40
N GLU A 90 -5.60 14.68 -16.25
CA GLU A 90 -6.45 15.87 -16.41
C GLU A 90 -6.10 16.98 -15.39
N LEU A 91 -5.72 16.58 -14.17
CA LEU A 91 -5.33 17.48 -13.08
C LEU A 91 -3.85 17.89 -13.11
N ASP A 92 -3.07 17.41 -14.07
CA ASP A 92 -1.61 17.57 -14.13
C ASP A 92 -0.91 17.15 -12.82
N MET A 93 -1.34 16.03 -12.24
CA MET A 93 -0.86 15.51 -10.97
C MET A 93 -0.33 14.08 -11.09
N SER A 94 0.63 13.71 -10.23
CA SER A 94 1.01 12.30 -10.12
C SER A 94 -0.11 11.49 -9.44
N PRO A 95 -0.51 10.33 -9.99
CA PRO A 95 -1.53 9.46 -9.37
C PRO A 95 -1.20 9.09 -7.92
N ALA A 96 0.08 8.94 -7.59
CA ALA A 96 0.53 8.60 -6.24
C ALA A 96 0.18 9.66 -5.17
N TYR A 97 -0.02 10.92 -5.57
CA TYR A 97 -0.50 11.94 -4.64
C TYR A 97 -2.01 11.81 -4.36
N LEU A 98 -2.78 11.35 -5.32
CA LEU A 98 -4.22 11.17 -5.20
C LEU A 98 -4.55 9.94 -4.37
N ALA A 99 -4.10 8.75 -4.80
CA ALA A 99 -4.36 7.50 -4.10
C ALA A 99 -3.20 6.51 -4.21
N SER A 100 -3.12 5.60 -3.25
CA SER A 100 -2.31 4.40 -3.34
C SER A 100 -3.13 3.22 -3.88
N ARG A 101 -2.45 2.18 -4.39
CA ARG A 101 -3.14 0.93 -4.77
C ARG A 101 -3.88 0.29 -3.59
N GLY A 102 -3.40 0.50 -2.35
CA GLY A 102 -4.07 0.05 -1.14
C GLY A 102 -5.39 0.79 -0.88
N ASP A 103 -5.45 2.10 -1.16
CA ASP A 103 -6.69 2.87 -1.05
C ASP A 103 -7.74 2.33 -2.04
N LEU A 104 -7.34 2.10 -3.31
CA LEU A 104 -8.23 1.53 -4.35
C LEU A 104 -8.69 0.12 -3.98
N TYR A 105 -7.79 -0.73 -3.48
CA TYR A 105 -8.15 -2.07 -3.04
C TYR A 105 -9.21 -2.05 -1.93
N ASN A 106 -9.06 -1.16 -0.95
CA ASN A 106 -10.02 -1.04 0.14
C ASN A 106 -11.40 -0.57 -0.36
N LEU A 107 -11.44 0.33 -1.35
CA LEU A 107 -12.69 0.74 -1.99
C LEU A 107 -13.40 -0.44 -2.68
N VAL A 108 -12.68 -1.17 -3.54
CA VAL A 108 -13.24 -2.33 -4.26
C VAL A 108 -13.69 -3.40 -3.28
N LYS A 109 -12.87 -3.72 -2.29
CA LYS A 109 -13.19 -4.73 -1.30
C LYS A 109 -14.42 -4.37 -0.47
N SER A 110 -14.53 -3.14 -0.01
CA SER A 110 -15.72 -2.69 0.73
C SER A 110 -16.98 -2.87 -0.11
N ARG A 111 -16.93 -2.51 -1.40
CA ARG A 111 -18.04 -2.70 -2.32
C ARG A 111 -18.40 -4.17 -2.53
N ALA A 112 -17.40 -5.04 -2.71
CA ALA A 112 -17.59 -6.47 -2.86
C ALA A 112 -18.19 -7.12 -1.60
N ASP A 113 -17.79 -6.64 -0.42
CA ASP A 113 -18.31 -7.08 0.87
C ASP A 113 -19.71 -6.50 1.19
N GLY A 114 -20.30 -5.70 0.30
CA GLY A 114 -21.58 -5.02 0.53
C GLY A 114 -21.54 -3.98 1.65
N LYS A 115 -20.38 -3.42 1.93
CA LYS A 115 -20.14 -2.45 3.00
C LYS A 115 -19.83 -1.07 2.43
N ASP A 116 -20.13 -0.04 3.21
CA ASP A 116 -19.66 1.29 2.90
C ASP A 116 -18.14 1.37 2.95
N ALA A 117 -17.57 2.22 2.10
CA ALA A 117 -16.15 2.48 2.11
C ALA A 117 -15.74 3.11 3.47
N PRO A 118 -14.63 2.64 4.10
CA PRO A 118 -14.17 3.21 5.35
C PRO A 118 -13.94 4.72 5.24
N SER A 119 -14.59 5.51 6.09
CA SER A 119 -14.50 6.99 6.07
C SER A 119 -13.11 7.53 6.41
N ASP A 120 -12.25 6.68 6.97
CA ASP A 120 -10.87 7.00 7.32
C ASP A 120 -9.88 6.77 6.17
N LEU A 121 -10.32 6.25 5.04
CA LEU A 121 -9.46 6.13 3.86
C LEU A 121 -8.96 7.50 3.41
N ARG A 122 -7.64 7.59 3.16
CA ARG A 122 -6.99 8.82 2.75
C ARG A 122 -7.63 9.45 1.50
N ILE A 123 -8.07 8.60 0.56
CA ILE A 123 -8.72 9.02 -0.69
C ILE A 123 -10.09 9.66 -0.47
N LEU A 124 -10.76 9.38 0.64
CA LEU A 124 -12.07 9.92 1.00
C LEU A 124 -12.00 11.08 1.98
N ARG A 125 -10.83 11.74 2.14
CA ARG A 125 -10.62 12.84 3.06
C ARG A 125 -10.11 14.10 2.37
N GLY A 126 -10.67 15.25 2.77
CA GLY A 126 -10.26 16.58 2.32
C GLY A 126 -10.21 16.68 0.80
N TRP A 127 -9.27 17.42 0.30
CA TRP A 127 -9.13 17.73 -1.13
C TRP A 127 -9.05 16.50 -2.06
N ARG A 128 -8.60 15.34 -1.56
CA ARG A 128 -8.58 14.10 -2.35
C ARG A 128 -9.97 13.57 -2.63
N ARG A 129 -10.85 13.69 -1.65
CA ARG A 129 -12.25 13.34 -1.81
C ARG A 129 -12.88 14.15 -2.93
N ASP A 130 -12.66 15.47 -2.90
CA ASP A 130 -13.26 16.42 -3.85
C ASP A 130 -12.70 16.23 -5.27
N LEU A 131 -11.39 15.95 -5.41
CA LEU A 131 -10.73 15.81 -6.70
C LEU A 131 -10.97 14.45 -7.38
N VAL A 132 -11.09 13.36 -6.62
CA VAL A 132 -11.14 12.01 -7.19
C VAL A 132 -11.92 11.00 -6.36
N GLY A 133 -12.07 11.21 -5.05
CA GLY A 133 -12.69 10.24 -4.15
C GLY A 133 -14.16 10.00 -4.49
N GLU A 134 -14.94 11.07 -4.67
CA GLU A 134 -16.34 10.99 -5.05
C GLU A 134 -16.52 10.37 -6.44
N ASP A 135 -15.64 10.69 -7.37
CA ASP A 135 -15.67 10.12 -8.72
C ASP A 135 -15.38 8.61 -8.71
N LEU A 136 -14.43 8.15 -7.89
CA LEU A 136 -14.15 6.72 -7.73
C LEU A 136 -15.33 5.97 -7.09
N LEU A 137 -15.99 6.56 -6.10
CA LEU A 137 -17.24 6.03 -5.55
C LEU A 137 -18.34 6.00 -6.62
N GLY A 138 -18.45 7.04 -7.43
CA GLY A 138 -19.35 7.11 -8.57
C GLY A 138 -19.08 6.03 -9.61
N LEU A 139 -17.81 5.75 -9.93
CA LEU A 139 -17.44 4.65 -10.83
C LEU A 139 -17.87 3.29 -10.26
N LEU A 140 -17.64 3.04 -8.97
CA LEU A 140 -18.12 1.83 -8.29
C LEU A 140 -19.65 1.71 -8.25
N ALA A 141 -20.34 2.84 -8.27
CA ALA A 141 -21.80 2.90 -8.34
C ALA A 141 -22.36 2.83 -9.78
N GLY A 142 -21.48 2.72 -10.79
CA GLY A 142 -21.90 2.66 -12.21
C GLY A 142 -22.23 4.03 -12.84
N LYS A 143 -21.91 5.14 -12.17
CA LYS A 143 -22.17 6.50 -12.70
C LYS A 143 -21.16 6.94 -13.76
N TYR A 144 -20.11 6.18 -13.96
CA TYR A 144 -19.08 6.44 -14.97
C TYR A 144 -18.78 5.20 -15.79
N ARG A 145 -18.33 5.41 -17.00
CA ARG A 145 -17.78 4.37 -17.89
C ARG A 145 -16.51 4.88 -18.55
N LEU A 146 -15.65 3.98 -18.93
CA LEU A 146 -14.40 4.28 -19.63
C LEU A 146 -14.47 3.79 -21.06
N SER A 147 -13.93 4.57 -21.98
CA SER A 147 -13.69 4.16 -23.36
C SER A 147 -12.29 4.57 -23.79
N LEU A 148 -11.80 3.96 -24.86
CA LEU A 148 -10.61 4.47 -25.53
C LEU A 148 -10.92 5.78 -26.23
N ASP A 149 -9.97 6.70 -26.20
CA ASP A 149 -9.98 7.87 -27.07
C ASP A 149 -9.98 7.42 -28.54
N PRO A 150 -10.68 8.13 -29.46
CA PRO A 150 -10.68 7.78 -30.87
C PRO A 150 -9.29 7.68 -31.51
N SER A 151 -8.28 8.39 -30.98
CA SER A 151 -6.89 8.25 -31.37
C SER A 151 -6.23 6.94 -30.92
N GLY A 152 -6.88 6.19 -29.98
CA GLY A 152 -6.37 4.98 -29.40
C GLY A 152 -5.24 5.18 -28.35
N MET A 153 -4.83 6.43 -28.11
CA MET A 153 -3.70 6.75 -27.22
C MET A 153 -4.09 7.22 -25.82
N GLY A 154 -5.38 7.20 -25.49
CA GLY A 154 -5.89 7.68 -24.21
C GLY A 154 -7.15 6.98 -23.78
N VAL A 155 -7.58 7.31 -22.55
CA VAL A 155 -8.85 6.85 -21.98
C VAL A 155 -9.70 8.09 -21.71
N VAL A 156 -10.99 7.99 -22.05
CA VAL A 156 -12.00 9.03 -21.81
C VAL A 156 -12.96 8.53 -20.74
N ILE A 157 -13.26 9.39 -19.80
CA ILE A 157 -14.27 9.15 -18.75
C ILE A 157 -15.58 9.75 -19.21
N HIS A 158 -16.65 8.96 -19.23
CA HIS A 158 -18.00 9.40 -19.55
C HIS A 158 -18.85 9.29 -18.30
N GLN A 159 -19.61 10.33 -18.00
CA GLN A 159 -20.69 10.24 -17.03
C GLN A 159 -21.87 9.50 -17.66
N VAL A 160 -22.43 8.55 -16.93
CA VAL A 160 -23.65 7.85 -17.33
C VAL A 160 -24.82 8.74 -16.89
N GLU A 161 -25.56 9.26 -17.83
CA GLU A 161 -26.85 9.91 -17.56
C GLU A 161 -27.81 8.82 -17.05
N ASP A 162 -28.45 9.05 -15.91
CA ASP A 162 -29.49 8.16 -15.42
C ASP A 162 -30.57 8.10 -16.51
N ALA A 163 -30.69 6.94 -17.15
CA ALA A 163 -31.84 6.66 -17.98
C ALA A 163 -33.03 6.55 -17.04
N GLY A 164 -33.85 7.64 -16.97
CA GLY A 164 -35.06 7.74 -16.19
C GLY A 164 -36.10 6.65 -16.54
#